data_c5706b50a0cf7fea2e1f6f71d6dff65d
#
_entry.id   c5706b50a0cf7fea2e1f6f71d6dff65d
#
_cell.length_a   1.000
_cell.length_b   1.000
_cell.length_c   1.000
_cell.angle_alpha   90.00
_cell.angle_beta   90.00
_cell.angle_gamma   90.00
#
_symmetry.space_group_name_H-M   'P 1'
#
loop_
_entity.id
_entity.type
_entity.pdbx_description
1 polymer ?
#
loop_
_entity_poly.entity_id
_entity_poly.type
_entity_poly.pdbx_seq_one_letter_code
_entity_poly.pdbx_strand_id
1 'polypeptide(L)'
;MVGGGPAGISAAFFLAREGVDVTVFERKETLGGIVRHVIPEFRIASEAIDKDISLCRAMGAKFRTGVEVKSAADLLGQGYTHVIFATGAWKAGDAHLEYGQALNVITFLETAKSDPASLKLGADVAVIGGGTPAMDAARAAKRIPGVERVRLVYRRDTRNMPADEEELALALEDGVEFMELLSPIGVKDGVLTCRVMELGERDASGRRAPVDTGREVNMPASAVITAVGEKVDSELFAANGVELGKKGLPVVSDTMESCAENVFVVGDARRGPATVVEAIADASAAAVAIAAMDPHADVEKNVTEDYFKPKGKHGNLCTDCDHCSDTRCLGCATVCETCTEVCPNRANIHVVVPGKQQRQIVHVDGMCNECGNCSTFCPYDSRPYRDKFTLFWSREDFEGSENEGWLPKGDGSGVCLVRLGGQVREYDVTDSSCGLYEDIRQLILAVRKDYGYLVR
;
A
#
# COMPACT_ATOMS: atom_id res chain seq x y z
N MET A 1 -4.88 -22.08 2.91
CA MET A 1 -5.27 -20.65 2.87
C MET A 1 -6.67 -20.52 2.32
N VAL A 2 -7.55 -19.76 2.96
CA VAL A 2 -8.92 -19.48 2.50
C VAL A 2 -9.02 -17.98 2.20
N GLY A 3 -9.11 -17.63 0.92
CA GLY A 3 -9.11 -16.27 0.37
C GLY A 3 -7.78 -15.92 -0.30
N GLY A 4 -7.86 -15.43 -1.54
CA GLY A 4 -6.77 -15.02 -2.42
C GLY A 4 -6.62 -13.50 -2.57
N GLY A 5 -6.98 -12.73 -1.53
CA GLY A 5 -6.72 -11.31 -1.42
C GLY A 5 -5.29 -10.99 -0.96
N PRO A 6 -4.96 -9.72 -0.67
CA PRO A 6 -3.61 -9.31 -0.27
C PRO A 6 -3.04 -10.11 0.91
N ALA A 7 -3.81 -10.32 1.98
CA ALA A 7 -3.36 -11.12 3.12
C ALA A 7 -3.07 -12.58 2.73
N GLY A 8 -3.95 -13.20 1.92
CA GLY A 8 -3.76 -14.58 1.49
C GLY A 8 -2.58 -14.78 0.56
N ILE A 9 -2.40 -13.89 -0.41
CA ILE A 9 -1.25 -13.91 -1.33
C ILE A 9 0.06 -13.70 -0.55
N SER A 10 0.09 -12.73 0.37
CA SER A 10 1.28 -12.45 1.17
C SER A 10 1.65 -13.61 2.10
N ALA A 11 0.66 -14.21 2.79
CA ALA A 11 0.95 -15.37 3.64
C ALA A 11 1.41 -16.58 2.81
N ALA A 12 0.84 -16.77 1.61
CA ALA A 12 1.30 -17.82 0.71
C ALA A 12 2.74 -17.59 0.25
N PHE A 13 3.10 -16.34 -0.05
CA PHE A 13 4.48 -15.97 -0.37
C PHE A 13 5.43 -16.27 0.79
N PHE A 14 5.12 -15.79 1.99
CA PHE A 14 5.98 -15.97 3.16
C PHE A 14 6.16 -17.45 3.52
N LEU A 15 5.07 -18.23 3.51
CA LEU A 15 5.13 -19.67 3.82
C LEU A 15 5.89 -20.46 2.75
N ALA A 16 5.62 -20.19 1.46
CA ALA A 16 6.35 -20.86 0.37
C ALA A 16 7.85 -20.54 0.41
N ARG A 17 8.20 -19.30 0.79
CA ARG A 17 9.60 -18.89 0.99
C ARG A 17 10.30 -19.71 2.07
N GLU A 18 9.59 -20.06 3.13
CA GLU A 18 10.11 -20.91 4.22
C GLU A 18 10.02 -22.42 3.90
N GLY A 19 9.64 -22.79 2.68
CA GLY A 19 9.56 -24.19 2.25
C GLY A 19 8.27 -24.91 2.64
N VAL A 20 7.29 -24.22 3.18
CA VAL A 20 6.00 -24.80 3.56
C VAL A 20 5.12 -24.99 2.31
N ASP A 21 4.53 -26.18 2.18
CA ASP A 21 3.57 -26.49 1.11
C ASP A 21 2.26 -25.70 1.31
N VAL A 22 1.96 -24.79 0.39
CA VAL A 22 0.81 -23.89 0.49
C VAL A 22 -0.18 -24.08 -0.64
N THR A 23 -1.46 -24.18 -0.29
CA THR A 23 -2.57 -24.09 -1.24
C THR A 23 -3.52 -22.97 -0.85
N VAL A 24 -3.77 -22.04 -1.77
CA VAL A 24 -4.73 -20.96 -1.62
C VAL A 24 -6.03 -21.34 -2.33
N PHE A 25 -7.14 -21.33 -1.61
CA PHE A 25 -8.48 -21.49 -2.15
C PHE A 25 -9.13 -20.12 -2.27
N GLU A 26 -9.62 -19.78 -3.46
CA GLU A 26 -10.30 -18.52 -3.74
C GLU A 26 -11.66 -18.80 -4.37
N ARG A 27 -12.71 -18.19 -3.83
CA ARG A 27 -14.09 -18.37 -4.31
C ARG A 27 -14.34 -17.76 -5.68
N LYS A 28 -13.61 -16.69 -6.03
CA LYS A 28 -13.69 -16.06 -7.35
C LYS A 28 -12.78 -16.77 -8.35
N GLU A 29 -13.04 -16.54 -9.63
CA GLU A 29 -12.25 -17.13 -10.72
C GLU A 29 -10.82 -16.56 -10.80
N THR A 30 -10.57 -15.40 -10.19
CA THR A 30 -9.27 -14.72 -10.18
C THR A 30 -8.88 -14.28 -8.77
N LEU A 31 -7.57 -14.25 -8.53
CA LEU A 31 -6.96 -13.81 -7.28
C LEU A 31 -6.88 -12.27 -7.19
N GLY A 32 -6.62 -11.74 -6.02
CA GLY A 32 -6.37 -10.32 -5.75
C GLY A 32 -7.38 -9.67 -4.79
N GLY A 33 -8.49 -10.36 -4.46
CA GLY A 33 -9.48 -9.88 -3.50
C GLY A 33 -10.03 -8.49 -3.85
N ILE A 34 -10.28 -7.65 -2.85
CA ILE A 34 -10.81 -6.28 -3.02
C ILE A 34 -9.92 -5.43 -3.93
N VAL A 35 -8.60 -5.59 -3.86
CA VAL A 35 -7.66 -4.80 -4.68
C VAL A 35 -7.89 -5.04 -6.17
N ARG A 36 -8.16 -6.28 -6.58
CA ARG A 36 -8.47 -6.59 -7.98
C ARG A 36 -9.91 -6.30 -8.37
N HIS A 37 -10.87 -6.69 -7.50
CA HIS A 37 -12.26 -6.74 -7.91
C HIS A 37 -13.05 -5.47 -7.62
N VAL A 38 -12.62 -4.67 -6.63
CA VAL A 38 -13.37 -3.51 -6.13
C VAL A 38 -12.60 -2.21 -6.35
N ILE A 39 -11.33 -2.14 -5.98
CA ILE A 39 -10.54 -0.91 -6.18
C ILE A 39 -10.46 -0.60 -7.67
N PRO A 40 -10.81 0.63 -8.10
CA PRO A 40 -10.83 1.00 -9.50
C PRO A 40 -9.47 0.87 -10.20
N GLU A 41 -9.50 0.57 -11.51
CA GLU A 41 -8.30 0.40 -12.34
C GLU A 41 -7.43 1.67 -12.41
N PHE A 42 -8.05 2.85 -12.29
CA PHE A 42 -7.32 4.12 -12.26
C PHE A 42 -6.51 4.33 -10.95
N ARG A 43 -6.70 3.49 -9.93
CA ARG A 43 -5.88 3.49 -8.70
C ARG A 43 -4.78 2.44 -8.75
N ILE A 44 -5.09 1.24 -9.21
CA ILE A 44 -4.14 0.14 -9.31
C ILE A 44 -4.45 -0.73 -10.52
N ALA A 45 -3.46 -0.87 -11.39
CA ALA A 45 -3.57 -1.72 -12.57
C ALA A 45 -3.52 -3.20 -12.21
N SER A 46 -4.35 -4.00 -12.89
CA SER A 46 -4.44 -5.45 -12.65
C SER A 46 -3.11 -6.18 -12.90
N GLU A 47 -2.28 -5.68 -13.82
CA GLU A 47 -0.95 -6.22 -14.12
C GLU A 47 0.01 -6.16 -12.93
N ALA A 48 -0.11 -5.15 -12.06
CA ALA A 48 0.70 -5.06 -10.85
C ALA A 48 0.39 -6.22 -9.91
N ILE A 49 -0.90 -6.56 -9.75
CA ILE A 49 -1.35 -7.68 -8.93
C ILE A 49 -0.90 -9.01 -9.53
N ASP A 50 -0.92 -9.14 -10.86
CA ASP A 50 -0.49 -10.35 -11.57
C ASP A 50 1.01 -10.63 -11.41
N LYS A 51 1.84 -9.60 -11.29
CA LYS A 51 3.26 -9.77 -10.98
C LYS A 51 3.46 -10.40 -9.61
N ASP A 52 2.77 -9.93 -8.58
CA ASP A 52 2.87 -10.47 -7.21
C ASP A 52 2.36 -11.91 -7.15
N ILE A 53 1.25 -12.21 -7.81
CA ILE A 53 0.71 -13.58 -7.90
C ILE A 53 1.69 -14.50 -8.62
N SER A 54 2.32 -14.03 -9.70
CA SER A 54 3.30 -14.79 -10.47
C SER A 54 4.54 -15.10 -9.63
N LEU A 55 4.98 -14.15 -8.79
CA LEU A 55 6.05 -14.37 -7.83
C LEU A 55 5.69 -15.49 -6.83
N CYS A 56 4.50 -15.43 -6.24
CA CYS A 56 4.04 -16.48 -5.32
C CYS A 56 4.00 -17.87 -5.98
N ARG A 57 3.56 -17.95 -7.25
CA ARG A 57 3.57 -19.19 -8.02
C ARG A 57 5.00 -19.71 -8.26
N ALA A 58 5.91 -18.81 -8.60
CA ALA A 58 7.33 -19.15 -8.79
C ALA A 58 7.98 -19.67 -7.50
N MET A 59 7.48 -19.24 -6.33
CA MET A 59 7.89 -19.75 -5.02
C MET A 59 7.28 -21.11 -4.66
N GLY A 60 6.39 -21.68 -5.49
CA GLY A 60 5.77 -22.98 -5.27
C GLY A 60 4.36 -22.96 -4.68
N ALA A 61 3.79 -21.79 -4.38
CA ALA A 61 2.43 -21.69 -3.88
C ALA A 61 1.42 -22.18 -4.94
N LYS A 62 0.45 -22.99 -4.52
CA LYS A 62 -0.62 -23.57 -5.35
C LYS A 62 -1.89 -22.74 -5.18
N PHE A 63 -2.63 -22.51 -6.27
CA PHE A 63 -3.87 -21.73 -6.25
C PHE A 63 -5.01 -22.51 -6.87
N ARG A 64 -6.16 -22.54 -6.16
CA ARG A 64 -7.42 -23.14 -6.62
C ARG A 64 -8.50 -22.05 -6.60
N THR A 65 -8.81 -21.51 -7.76
CA THR A 65 -9.85 -20.49 -7.97
C THR A 65 -11.21 -21.14 -8.24
N GLY A 66 -12.30 -20.38 -8.08
CA GLY A 66 -13.66 -20.91 -8.20
C GLY A 66 -14.07 -21.86 -7.06
N VAL A 67 -13.34 -21.88 -5.95
CA VAL A 67 -13.56 -22.81 -4.83
C VAL A 67 -13.86 -22.04 -3.55
N GLU A 68 -15.12 -22.12 -3.10
CA GLU A 68 -15.53 -21.56 -1.80
C GLU A 68 -15.28 -22.57 -0.67
N VAL A 69 -14.52 -22.18 0.33
CA VAL A 69 -14.27 -22.96 1.54
C VAL A 69 -14.95 -22.28 2.73
N LYS A 70 -15.77 -23.04 3.47
CA LYS A 70 -16.53 -22.59 4.64
C LYS A 70 -16.11 -23.27 5.95
N SER A 71 -15.38 -24.38 5.85
CA SER A 71 -15.03 -25.22 6.99
C SER A 71 -13.52 -25.45 7.07
N ALA A 72 -12.90 -25.04 8.15
CA ALA A 72 -11.51 -25.37 8.46
C ALA A 72 -11.35 -26.89 8.71
N ALA A 73 -12.32 -27.49 9.40
CA ALA A 73 -12.32 -28.94 9.70
C ALA A 73 -12.26 -29.80 8.44
N ASP A 74 -12.96 -29.38 7.35
CA ASP A 74 -12.92 -30.09 6.07
C ASP A 74 -11.53 -30.06 5.44
N LEU A 75 -10.79 -28.97 5.56
CA LEU A 75 -9.42 -28.88 5.08
C LEU A 75 -8.47 -29.69 5.94
N LEU A 76 -8.57 -29.58 7.27
CA LEU A 76 -7.75 -30.39 8.20
C LEU A 76 -8.01 -31.89 7.96
N GLY A 77 -9.27 -32.29 7.71
CA GLY A 77 -9.63 -33.67 7.34
C GLY A 77 -9.07 -34.15 6.00
N GLN A 78 -8.70 -33.23 5.10
CA GLN A 78 -8.02 -33.52 3.84
C GLN A 78 -6.49 -33.60 3.96
N GLY A 79 -5.94 -33.45 5.17
CA GLY A 79 -4.52 -33.59 5.45
C GLY A 79 -3.73 -32.27 5.48
N TYR A 80 -4.41 -31.11 5.41
CA TYR A 80 -3.75 -29.84 5.70
C TYR A 80 -3.49 -29.73 7.21
N THR A 81 -2.31 -29.26 7.59
CA THR A 81 -1.89 -29.13 9.00
C THR A 81 -2.41 -27.84 9.63
N HIS A 82 -2.53 -26.77 8.86
CA HIS A 82 -2.96 -25.46 9.32
C HIS A 82 -3.94 -24.83 8.33
N VAL A 83 -4.88 -24.03 8.81
CA VAL A 83 -5.82 -23.27 7.99
C VAL A 83 -5.71 -21.78 8.34
N ILE A 84 -5.50 -20.94 7.34
CA ILE A 84 -5.49 -19.49 7.52
C ILE A 84 -6.69 -18.90 6.78
N PHE A 85 -7.59 -18.22 7.50
CA PHE A 85 -8.65 -17.42 6.91
C PHE A 85 -8.16 -16.01 6.58
N ALA A 86 -8.17 -15.66 5.30
CA ALA A 86 -7.83 -14.37 4.72
C ALA A 86 -9.00 -13.83 3.89
N THR A 87 -10.23 -14.04 4.38
CA THR A 87 -11.48 -13.83 3.63
C THR A 87 -11.89 -12.38 3.46
N GLY A 88 -11.20 -11.46 4.18
CA GLY A 88 -11.48 -10.02 4.10
C GLY A 88 -12.79 -9.59 4.75
N ALA A 89 -13.26 -8.38 4.41
CA ALA A 89 -14.48 -7.76 4.90
C ALA A 89 -15.39 -7.41 3.73
N TRP A 90 -16.20 -8.36 3.26
CA TRP A 90 -17.02 -8.23 2.05
C TRP A 90 -18.51 -7.94 2.34
N LYS A 91 -18.93 -8.01 3.60
CA LYS A 91 -20.31 -7.67 3.96
C LYS A 91 -20.50 -6.16 3.99
N ALA A 92 -21.56 -5.70 3.39
CA ALA A 92 -21.91 -4.29 3.37
C ALA A 92 -22.24 -3.74 4.75
N GLY A 93 -21.85 -2.50 5.01
CA GLY A 93 -22.45 -1.68 6.04
C GLY A 93 -23.84 -1.23 5.65
N ASP A 94 -24.68 -0.93 6.62
CA ASP A 94 -26.03 -0.43 6.42
C ASP A 94 -26.08 1.09 6.59
N ALA A 95 -26.58 1.81 5.58
CA ALA A 95 -26.77 3.24 5.62
C ALA A 95 -27.99 3.68 6.45
N HIS A 96 -28.81 2.72 6.92
CA HIS A 96 -30.03 2.96 7.67
C HIS A 96 -30.99 3.96 6.98
N LEU A 97 -31.22 3.77 5.67
CA LEU A 97 -32.26 4.53 4.97
C LEU A 97 -33.63 4.15 5.52
N GLU A 98 -34.43 5.14 5.89
CA GLU A 98 -35.80 4.93 6.42
C GLU A 98 -36.72 4.42 5.30
N TYR A 99 -36.45 4.78 4.05
CA TYR A 99 -37.17 4.33 2.86
C TYR A 99 -36.30 4.37 1.61
N GLY A 100 -36.70 3.55 0.62
CA GLY A 100 -35.98 3.41 -0.63
C GLY A 100 -34.85 2.39 -0.56
N GLN A 101 -34.07 2.33 -1.61
CA GLN A 101 -32.95 1.38 -1.75
C GLN A 101 -31.68 2.11 -2.22
N ALA A 102 -30.55 1.62 -1.81
CA ALA A 102 -29.25 2.07 -2.27
C ALA A 102 -28.40 0.88 -2.73
N LEU A 103 -27.55 1.13 -3.70
CA LEU A 103 -26.51 0.19 -4.09
C LEU A 103 -25.39 0.18 -3.04
N ASN A 104 -24.92 -1.01 -2.71
CA ASN A 104 -23.75 -1.14 -1.87
C ASN A 104 -22.49 -0.80 -2.66
N VAL A 105 -21.53 -0.11 -2.02
CA VAL A 105 -20.27 0.34 -2.65
C VAL A 105 -19.45 -0.81 -3.23
N ILE A 106 -19.34 -1.94 -2.54
CA ILE A 106 -18.58 -3.09 -3.02
C ILE A 106 -19.19 -3.63 -4.30
N THR A 107 -20.50 -3.91 -4.28
CA THR A 107 -21.23 -4.41 -5.47
C THR A 107 -21.19 -3.41 -6.61
N PHE A 108 -21.34 -2.12 -6.31
CA PHE A 108 -21.27 -1.08 -7.33
C PHE A 108 -19.88 -1.04 -7.98
N LEU A 109 -18.81 -0.94 -7.18
CA LEU A 109 -17.43 -0.85 -7.70
C LEU A 109 -17.01 -2.12 -8.44
N GLU A 110 -17.40 -3.28 -7.95
CA GLU A 110 -17.17 -4.56 -8.63
C GLU A 110 -17.85 -4.60 -10.00
N THR A 111 -19.12 -4.17 -10.09
CA THR A 111 -19.84 -4.10 -11.36
C THR A 111 -19.28 -3.01 -12.27
N ALA A 112 -18.95 -1.84 -11.73
CA ALA A 112 -18.35 -0.75 -12.48
C ALA A 112 -17.00 -1.14 -13.11
N LYS A 113 -16.27 -2.05 -12.48
CA LYS A 113 -15.01 -2.58 -13.00
C LYS A 113 -15.19 -3.71 -14.00
N SER A 114 -16.13 -4.64 -13.77
CA SER A 114 -16.31 -5.85 -14.59
C SER A 114 -17.29 -5.67 -15.75
N ASP A 115 -18.37 -4.95 -15.55
CA ASP A 115 -19.42 -4.70 -16.56
C ASP A 115 -20.09 -3.33 -16.34
N PRO A 116 -19.40 -2.23 -16.60
CA PRO A 116 -19.95 -0.88 -16.40
C PRO A 116 -21.21 -0.60 -17.25
N ALA A 117 -21.38 -1.31 -18.37
CA ALA A 117 -22.52 -1.12 -19.26
C ALA A 117 -23.85 -1.65 -18.68
N SER A 118 -23.78 -2.60 -17.74
CA SER A 118 -24.97 -3.14 -17.05
C SER A 118 -25.54 -2.15 -16.02
N LEU A 119 -24.73 -1.20 -15.52
CA LEU A 119 -25.17 -0.22 -14.54
C LEU A 119 -26.11 0.82 -15.16
N LYS A 120 -27.32 0.92 -14.64
CA LYS A 120 -28.35 1.87 -15.05
C LYS A 120 -28.58 2.90 -13.92
N LEU A 121 -27.64 3.83 -13.76
CA LEU A 121 -27.66 4.78 -12.64
C LEU A 121 -28.55 6.01 -12.90
N GLY A 122 -28.83 6.33 -14.18
CA GLY A 122 -29.49 7.58 -14.55
C GLY A 122 -28.52 8.78 -14.48
N ALA A 123 -29.06 9.99 -14.64
CA ALA A 123 -28.25 11.20 -14.78
C ALA A 123 -27.67 11.72 -13.45
N ASP A 124 -28.42 11.62 -12.34
CA ASP A 124 -28.05 12.13 -11.03
C ASP A 124 -27.74 10.99 -10.06
N VAL A 125 -26.49 10.91 -9.57
CA VAL A 125 -26.05 9.89 -8.64
C VAL A 125 -25.63 10.54 -7.32
N ALA A 126 -26.10 9.98 -6.21
CA ALA A 126 -25.65 10.36 -4.87
C ALA A 126 -24.80 9.23 -4.26
N VAL A 127 -23.59 9.56 -3.78
CA VAL A 127 -22.72 8.65 -3.05
C VAL A 127 -22.68 9.07 -1.58
N ILE A 128 -23.05 8.16 -0.68
CA ILE A 128 -23.13 8.41 0.76
C ILE A 128 -21.89 7.88 1.44
N GLY A 129 -21.09 8.77 2.01
CA GLY A 129 -19.87 8.38 2.75
C GLY A 129 -18.79 9.44 2.72
N GLY A 130 -17.73 9.25 3.49
CA GLY A 130 -16.60 10.17 3.58
C GLY A 130 -15.25 9.44 3.71
N GLY A 131 -15.18 8.15 3.41
CA GLY A 131 -13.95 7.37 3.38
C GLY A 131 -13.47 7.11 1.95
N THR A 132 -12.29 6.54 1.82
CA THR A 132 -11.69 6.14 0.54
C THR A 132 -12.64 5.39 -0.41
N PRO A 133 -13.47 4.40 0.06
CA PRO A 133 -14.44 3.75 -0.82
C PRO A 133 -15.50 4.70 -1.39
N ALA A 134 -15.86 5.76 -0.67
CA ALA A 134 -16.80 6.77 -1.16
C ALA A 134 -16.18 7.64 -2.27
N MET A 135 -14.89 7.99 -2.12
CA MET A 135 -14.13 8.70 -3.17
C MET A 135 -14.02 7.86 -4.44
N ASP A 136 -13.65 6.59 -4.29
CA ASP A 136 -13.57 5.65 -5.39
C ASP A 136 -14.91 5.46 -6.09
N ALA A 137 -16.00 5.31 -5.32
CA ALA A 137 -17.34 5.18 -5.88
C ALA A 137 -17.80 6.44 -6.61
N ALA A 138 -17.56 7.63 -6.07
CA ALA A 138 -17.95 8.88 -6.71
C ALA A 138 -17.19 9.06 -8.04
N ARG A 139 -15.90 8.82 -8.06
CA ARG A 139 -15.05 8.89 -9.26
C ARG A 139 -15.43 7.81 -10.29
N ALA A 140 -15.71 6.58 -9.85
CA ALA A 140 -16.18 5.52 -10.72
C ALA A 140 -17.57 5.82 -11.30
N ALA A 141 -18.52 6.31 -10.50
CA ALA A 141 -19.85 6.70 -10.95
C ALA A 141 -19.80 7.78 -12.05
N LYS A 142 -18.89 8.75 -11.91
CA LYS A 142 -18.68 9.80 -12.93
C LYS A 142 -18.26 9.25 -14.29
N ARG A 143 -17.69 8.04 -14.33
CA ARG A 143 -17.25 7.36 -15.56
C ARG A 143 -18.30 6.41 -16.17
N ILE A 144 -19.46 6.23 -15.50
CA ILE A 144 -20.54 5.38 -16.01
C ILE A 144 -21.33 6.13 -17.09
N PRO A 145 -21.57 5.52 -18.25
CA PRO A 145 -22.33 6.17 -19.33
C PRO A 145 -23.72 6.62 -18.90
N GLY A 146 -24.08 7.86 -19.22
CA GLY A 146 -25.37 8.46 -18.89
C GLY A 146 -25.43 9.15 -17.52
N VAL A 147 -24.36 9.10 -16.73
CA VAL A 147 -24.26 9.87 -15.51
C VAL A 147 -23.73 11.28 -15.82
N GLU A 148 -24.51 12.29 -15.48
CA GLU A 148 -24.18 13.70 -15.71
C GLU A 148 -23.63 14.33 -14.44
N ARG A 149 -24.25 14.03 -13.29
CA ARG A 149 -23.94 14.62 -12.01
C ARG A 149 -23.72 13.56 -10.93
N VAL A 150 -22.65 13.74 -10.17
CA VAL A 150 -22.36 12.91 -8.99
C VAL A 150 -22.21 13.81 -7.77
N ARG A 151 -22.95 13.53 -6.71
CA ARG A 151 -22.88 14.21 -5.42
C ARG A 151 -22.35 13.28 -4.36
N LEU A 152 -21.27 13.68 -3.72
CA LEU A 152 -20.73 13.01 -2.55
C LEU A 152 -21.35 13.61 -1.29
N VAL A 153 -22.19 12.86 -0.59
CA VAL A 153 -22.96 13.30 0.58
C VAL A 153 -22.29 12.81 1.85
N TYR A 154 -21.90 13.74 2.73
CA TYR A 154 -21.21 13.42 3.96
C TYR A 154 -21.81 14.15 5.17
N ARG A 155 -22.00 13.42 6.29
CA ARG A 155 -22.66 13.93 7.49
C ARG A 155 -21.82 14.85 8.38
N ARG A 156 -20.53 15.02 8.07
CA ARG A 156 -19.61 15.96 8.73
C ARG A 156 -19.01 16.91 7.69
N ASP A 157 -18.09 17.75 8.11
CA ASP A 157 -17.28 18.58 7.23
C ASP A 157 -15.99 17.86 6.74
N THR A 158 -15.26 18.51 5.86
CA THR A 158 -13.98 18.03 5.32
C THR A 158 -12.95 17.70 6.41
N ARG A 159 -12.86 18.52 7.47
CA ARG A 159 -11.88 18.35 8.57
C ARG A 159 -12.13 17.11 9.42
N ASN A 160 -13.34 16.56 9.37
CA ASN A 160 -13.75 15.37 10.10
C ASN A 160 -13.93 14.16 9.18
N MET A 161 -13.41 14.22 7.96
CA MET A 161 -13.50 13.16 6.98
C MET A 161 -12.38 12.12 7.20
N PRO A 162 -12.66 10.81 7.05
CA PRO A 162 -11.63 9.78 7.16
C PRO A 162 -10.81 9.57 5.89
N ALA A 163 -11.28 10.02 4.71
CA ALA A 163 -10.52 10.00 3.47
C ALA A 163 -9.41 11.05 3.49
N ASP A 164 -8.36 10.82 2.73
CA ASP A 164 -7.27 11.77 2.53
C ASP A 164 -7.74 13.01 1.77
N GLU A 165 -7.13 14.17 2.06
CA GLU A 165 -7.44 15.43 1.35
C GLU A 165 -7.15 15.32 -0.15
N GLU A 166 -6.11 14.59 -0.55
CA GLU A 166 -5.78 14.34 -1.95
C GLU A 166 -6.87 13.54 -2.66
N GLU A 167 -7.45 12.53 -2.00
CA GLU A 167 -8.54 11.73 -2.56
C GLU A 167 -9.80 12.57 -2.84
N LEU A 168 -10.13 13.50 -1.94
CA LEU A 168 -11.22 14.44 -2.14
C LEU A 168 -10.90 15.41 -3.29
N ALA A 169 -9.68 15.97 -3.32
CA ALA A 169 -9.27 16.87 -4.39
C ALA A 169 -9.41 16.21 -5.77
N LEU A 170 -8.94 14.96 -5.93
CA LEU A 170 -9.09 14.20 -7.17
C LEU A 170 -10.56 13.93 -7.54
N ALA A 171 -11.44 13.74 -6.55
CA ALA A 171 -12.88 13.58 -6.82
C ALA A 171 -13.50 14.90 -7.32
N LEU A 172 -13.12 16.03 -6.74
CA LEU A 172 -13.57 17.36 -7.16
C LEU A 172 -13.05 17.70 -8.58
N GLU A 173 -11.80 17.36 -8.90
CA GLU A 173 -11.22 17.51 -10.25
C GLU A 173 -11.98 16.66 -11.30
N ASP A 174 -12.44 15.46 -10.93
CA ASP A 174 -13.30 14.63 -11.78
C ASP A 174 -14.73 15.21 -11.92
N GLY A 175 -15.04 16.34 -11.26
CA GLY A 175 -16.32 17.03 -11.33
C GLY A 175 -17.40 16.43 -10.41
N VAL A 176 -17.00 15.84 -9.29
CA VAL A 176 -17.92 15.43 -8.21
C VAL A 176 -18.27 16.65 -7.36
N GLU A 177 -19.56 16.82 -7.04
CA GLU A 177 -20.04 17.86 -6.13
C GLU A 177 -19.97 17.33 -4.69
N PHE A 178 -19.25 18.01 -3.80
CA PHE A 178 -19.19 17.64 -2.38
C PHE A 178 -20.26 18.34 -1.56
N MET A 179 -21.08 17.56 -0.86
CA MET A 179 -22.22 18.02 -0.05
C MET A 179 -21.96 17.63 1.41
N GLU A 180 -21.40 18.55 2.16
CA GLU A 180 -21.10 18.35 3.58
C GLU A 180 -22.28 18.63 4.50
N LEU A 181 -22.21 18.13 5.74
CA LEU A 181 -23.22 18.31 6.79
C LEU A 181 -24.60 17.80 6.39
N LEU A 182 -24.65 16.74 5.60
CA LEU A 182 -25.89 16.09 5.18
C LEU A 182 -25.89 14.61 5.55
N SER A 183 -26.95 14.14 6.19
CA SER A 183 -27.19 12.74 6.52
C SER A 183 -28.40 12.22 5.75
N PRO A 184 -28.29 11.11 5.00
CA PRO A 184 -29.40 10.60 4.19
C PRO A 184 -30.53 10.10 5.10
N ILE A 185 -31.78 10.37 4.70
CA ILE A 185 -33.00 9.82 5.28
C ILE A 185 -33.52 8.68 4.41
N GLY A 186 -33.72 8.97 3.12
CA GLY A 186 -34.23 8.00 2.19
C GLY A 186 -34.33 8.53 0.77
N VAL A 187 -34.57 7.62 -0.18
CA VAL A 187 -34.72 7.96 -1.60
C VAL A 187 -36.08 7.49 -2.12
N LYS A 188 -36.80 8.39 -2.78
CA LYS A 188 -38.08 8.08 -3.41
C LYS A 188 -38.29 8.93 -4.66
N ASP A 189 -38.82 8.30 -5.71
CA ASP A 189 -39.18 8.96 -6.97
C ASP A 189 -38.04 9.80 -7.58
N GLY A 190 -36.79 9.30 -7.46
CA GLY A 190 -35.60 10.00 -7.97
C GLY A 190 -35.17 11.20 -7.13
N VAL A 191 -35.61 11.29 -5.88
CA VAL A 191 -35.24 12.34 -4.93
C VAL A 191 -34.65 11.73 -3.66
N LEU A 192 -33.45 12.15 -3.30
CA LEU A 192 -32.80 11.86 -2.02
C LEU A 192 -33.16 12.96 -1.03
N THR A 193 -33.72 12.55 0.11
CA THR A 193 -33.99 13.46 1.26
C THR A 193 -32.84 13.28 2.25
N CYS A 194 -32.28 14.40 2.72
CA CYS A 194 -31.22 14.44 3.73
C CYS A 194 -31.58 15.37 4.89
N ARG A 195 -31.17 15.01 6.11
CA ARG A 195 -31.15 15.89 7.27
C ARG A 195 -29.93 16.81 7.19
N VAL A 196 -30.13 18.07 7.50
CA VAL A 196 -29.05 19.04 7.67
C VAL A 196 -28.45 18.85 9.05
N MET A 197 -27.13 18.64 9.09
CA MET A 197 -26.38 18.38 10.33
C MET A 197 -25.62 19.64 10.77
N GLU A 198 -25.27 19.67 12.04
CA GLU A 198 -24.25 20.57 12.59
C GLU A 198 -23.21 19.75 13.37
N LEU A 199 -22.07 20.36 13.69
CA LEU A 199 -20.99 19.67 14.40
C LEU A 199 -21.07 19.93 15.89
N GLY A 200 -21.41 18.91 16.66
CA GLY A 200 -21.43 18.89 18.12
C GLY A 200 -20.07 18.62 18.76
N GLU A 201 -20.05 18.02 19.93
CA GLU A 201 -18.86 17.63 20.67
C GLU A 201 -18.08 16.52 19.97
N ARG A 202 -16.83 16.30 20.38
CA ARG A 202 -16.00 15.22 19.84
C ARG A 202 -16.50 13.86 20.32
N ASP A 203 -16.62 12.92 19.39
CA ASP A 203 -16.95 11.53 19.68
C ASP A 203 -15.70 10.73 20.14
N ALA A 204 -15.89 9.45 20.48
CA ALA A 204 -14.82 8.55 20.90
C ALA A 204 -13.70 8.34 19.87
N SER A 205 -13.94 8.70 18.61
CA SER A 205 -12.91 8.68 17.54
C SER A 205 -12.13 9.99 17.43
N GLY A 206 -12.43 10.97 18.29
CA GLY A 206 -11.84 12.30 18.29
C GLY A 206 -12.44 13.27 17.26
N ARG A 207 -13.38 12.83 16.42
CA ARG A 207 -14.06 13.64 15.41
C ARG A 207 -15.33 14.27 15.99
N ARG A 208 -15.70 15.45 15.50
CA ARG A 208 -16.94 16.11 15.95
C ARG A 208 -18.16 15.30 15.52
N ALA A 209 -19.06 15.04 16.48
CA ALA A 209 -20.28 14.28 16.25
C ALA A 209 -21.26 15.07 15.38
N PRO A 210 -21.92 14.46 14.37
CA PRO A 210 -22.99 15.12 13.63
C PRO A 210 -24.26 15.18 14.49
N VAL A 211 -24.86 16.38 14.62
CA VAL A 211 -26.08 16.65 15.38
C VAL A 211 -27.16 17.07 14.39
N ASP A 212 -28.36 16.49 14.51
CA ASP A 212 -29.49 16.80 13.66
C ASP A 212 -30.05 18.20 14.01
N THR A 213 -30.21 19.05 13.01
CA THR A 213 -30.77 20.40 13.17
C THR A 213 -32.31 20.45 13.06
N GLY A 214 -32.95 19.32 12.73
CA GLY A 214 -34.37 19.23 12.41
C GLY A 214 -34.76 19.78 11.04
N ARG A 215 -33.80 20.23 10.22
CA ARG A 215 -34.04 20.70 8.85
C ARG A 215 -33.77 19.60 7.84
N GLU A 216 -34.54 19.60 6.77
CA GLU A 216 -34.37 18.66 5.67
C GLU A 216 -34.09 19.38 4.34
N VAL A 217 -33.37 18.71 3.44
CA VAL A 217 -33.12 19.15 2.07
C VAL A 217 -33.37 18.00 1.12
N ASN A 218 -33.87 18.32 -0.06
CA ASN A 218 -34.12 17.37 -1.14
C ASN A 218 -33.19 17.65 -2.30
N MET A 219 -32.68 16.57 -2.92
CA MET A 219 -31.83 16.66 -4.11
C MET A 219 -32.18 15.56 -5.11
N PRO A 220 -32.05 15.82 -6.43
CA PRO A 220 -32.22 14.78 -7.43
C PRO A 220 -31.19 13.65 -7.21
N ALA A 221 -31.68 12.41 -7.23
CA ALA A 221 -30.83 11.21 -7.17
C ALA A 221 -31.55 10.04 -7.84
N SER A 222 -31.23 9.77 -9.07
CA SER A 222 -31.73 8.61 -9.83
C SER A 222 -31.15 7.30 -9.32
N ALA A 223 -29.95 7.33 -8.72
CA ALA A 223 -29.34 6.24 -7.98
C ALA A 223 -28.63 6.75 -6.72
N VAL A 224 -28.63 5.91 -5.69
CA VAL A 224 -27.89 6.16 -4.43
C VAL A 224 -26.92 5.01 -4.20
N ILE A 225 -25.66 5.33 -3.89
CA ILE A 225 -24.62 4.37 -3.57
C ILE A 225 -24.18 4.63 -2.12
N THR A 226 -24.12 3.58 -1.29
CA THR A 226 -23.73 3.70 0.12
C THR A 226 -22.35 3.13 0.37
N ALA A 227 -21.47 3.97 0.92
CA ALA A 227 -20.09 3.67 1.29
C ALA A 227 -19.88 3.96 2.80
N VAL A 228 -20.69 3.31 3.64
CA VAL A 228 -20.73 3.55 5.10
C VAL A 228 -20.05 2.47 5.92
N GLY A 229 -19.10 1.80 5.32
CA GLY A 229 -18.25 0.78 5.92
C GLY A 229 -18.58 -0.63 5.44
N GLU A 230 -17.62 -1.49 5.61
CA GLU A 230 -17.67 -2.91 5.30
C GLU A 230 -17.62 -3.70 6.61
N LYS A 231 -18.08 -4.95 6.58
CA LYS A 231 -18.14 -5.84 7.73
C LYS A 231 -17.53 -7.20 7.41
N VAL A 232 -16.98 -7.79 8.43
CA VAL A 232 -16.47 -9.16 8.42
C VAL A 232 -17.64 -10.15 8.48
N ASP A 233 -17.47 -11.32 7.89
CA ASP A 233 -18.44 -12.42 8.01
C ASP A 233 -18.25 -13.15 9.34
N SER A 234 -18.83 -12.62 10.42
CA SER A 234 -18.73 -13.19 11.77
C SER A 234 -19.33 -14.60 11.86
N GLU A 235 -20.34 -14.91 11.03
CA GLU A 235 -20.99 -16.24 11.03
C GLU A 235 -20.03 -17.33 10.56
N LEU A 236 -19.20 -17.03 9.55
CA LEU A 236 -18.14 -17.93 9.08
C LEU A 236 -17.22 -18.34 10.23
N PHE A 237 -16.77 -17.37 11.02
CA PHE A 237 -15.83 -17.60 12.12
C PHE A 237 -16.47 -18.34 13.28
N ALA A 238 -17.71 -17.97 13.67
CA ALA A 238 -18.46 -18.69 14.70
C ALA A 238 -18.69 -20.18 14.31
N ALA A 239 -19.01 -20.44 13.04
CA ALA A 239 -19.19 -21.81 12.52
C ALA A 239 -17.90 -22.64 12.54
N ASN A 240 -16.73 -22.00 12.57
CA ASN A 240 -15.41 -22.64 12.69
C ASN A 240 -14.85 -22.65 14.12
N GLY A 241 -15.66 -22.35 15.13
CA GLY A 241 -15.25 -22.37 16.51
C GLY A 241 -14.32 -21.24 16.94
N VAL A 242 -14.20 -20.20 16.12
CA VAL A 242 -13.38 -19.01 16.43
C VAL A 242 -14.17 -18.09 17.35
N GLU A 243 -13.57 -17.70 18.48
CA GLU A 243 -14.15 -16.72 19.40
C GLU A 243 -14.28 -15.35 18.75
N LEU A 244 -15.41 -14.69 19.02
CA LEU A 244 -15.70 -13.35 18.52
C LEU A 244 -15.67 -12.32 19.65
N GLY A 245 -14.96 -11.22 19.41
CA GLY A 245 -14.89 -10.07 20.31
C GLY A 245 -16.10 -9.14 20.20
N LYS A 246 -16.06 -8.02 20.92
CA LYS A 246 -17.17 -7.07 21.08
C LYS A 246 -17.78 -6.52 19.79
N LYS A 247 -17.03 -6.50 18.69
CA LYS A 247 -17.51 -5.99 17.37
C LYS A 247 -17.82 -7.12 16.39
N GLY A 248 -17.91 -8.36 16.85
CA GLY A 248 -18.07 -9.54 15.99
C GLY A 248 -16.82 -9.88 15.18
N LEU A 249 -15.65 -9.39 15.59
CA LEU A 249 -14.37 -9.67 14.95
C LEU A 249 -13.72 -10.89 15.63
N PRO A 250 -13.01 -11.75 14.87
CA PRO A 250 -12.24 -12.85 15.43
C PRO A 250 -11.24 -12.41 16.49
N VAL A 251 -11.18 -13.15 17.59
CA VAL A 251 -10.14 -12.99 18.61
C VAL A 251 -8.98 -13.91 18.27
N VAL A 252 -7.79 -13.36 18.12
CA VAL A 252 -6.57 -14.09 17.81
C VAL A 252 -5.42 -13.64 18.71
N SER A 253 -4.40 -14.48 18.81
CA SER A 253 -3.13 -14.19 19.48
C SER A 253 -2.27 -13.20 18.67
N ASP A 254 -1.11 -12.83 19.19
CA ASP A 254 -0.12 -12.03 18.46
C ASP A 254 0.45 -12.77 17.24
N THR A 255 0.36 -14.10 17.22
CA THR A 255 0.73 -14.95 16.07
C THR A 255 -0.41 -15.17 15.10
N MET A 256 -1.52 -14.48 15.26
CA MET A 256 -2.74 -14.59 14.43
C MET A 256 -3.49 -15.91 14.59
N GLU A 257 -3.12 -16.78 15.51
CA GLU A 257 -3.85 -18.02 15.82
C GLU A 257 -5.09 -17.72 16.67
N SER A 258 -6.20 -18.36 16.32
CA SER A 258 -7.46 -18.29 17.07
C SER A 258 -7.49 -19.31 18.22
N CYS A 259 -8.59 -19.32 18.98
CA CYS A 259 -8.82 -20.38 19.98
C CYS A 259 -9.10 -21.76 19.36
N ALA A 260 -9.45 -21.83 18.07
CA ALA A 260 -9.55 -23.10 17.35
C ALA A 260 -8.14 -23.53 16.90
N GLU A 261 -7.73 -24.71 17.32
CA GLU A 261 -6.39 -25.24 17.10
C GLU A 261 -6.03 -25.29 15.61
N ASN A 262 -4.83 -24.81 15.25
CA ASN A 262 -4.32 -24.73 13.88
C ASN A 262 -5.15 -23.84 12.92
N VAL A 263 -5.98 -22.96 13.46
CA VAL A 263 -6.81 -22.01 12.67
C VAL A 263 -6.36 -20.58 12.95
N PHE A 264 -5.89 -19.91 11.90
CA PHE A 264 -5.38 -18.54 11.92
C PHE A 264 -6.35 -17.59 11.17
N VAL A 265 -6.37 -16.32 11.56
CA VAL A 265 -7.17 -15.30 10.86
C VAL A 265 -6.31 -14.06 10.66
N VAL A 266 -6.23 -13.59 9.40
CA VAL A 266 -5.33 -12.49 8.99
C VAL A 266 -6.05 -11.42 8.16
N GLY A 267 -5.49 -10.22 8.13
CA GLY A 267 -5.97 -9.09 7.33
C GLY A 267 -7.33 -8.58 7.79
N ASP A 268 -8.12 -8.02 6.86
CA ASP A 268 -9.43 -7.44 7.16
C ASP A 268 -10.41 -8.43 7.78
N ALA A 269 -10.22 -9.71 7.55
CA ALA A 269 -11.00 -10.77 8.20
C ALA A 269 -10.88 -10.75 9.72
N ARG A 270 -9.70 -10.36 10.24
CA ARG A 270 -9.40 -10.25 11.67
C ARG A 270 -9.84 -8.93 12.27
N ARG A 271 -9.53 -7.81 11.61
CA ARG A 271 -9.62 -6.47 12.21
C ARG A 271 -10.74 -5.59 11.65
N GLY A 272 -11.43 -6.03 10.60
CA GLY A 272 -12.27 -5.19 9.76
C GLY A 272 -11.45 -4.47 8.69
N PRO A 273 -12.10 -3.60 7.87
CA PRO A 273 -11.45 -2.88 6.79
C PRO A 273 -10.23 -2.09 7.27
N ALA A 274 -9.09 -2.32 6.62
CA ALA A 274 -7.81 -1.72 6.98
C ALA A 274 -6.92 -1.56 5.72
N THR A 275 -5.63 -1.36 5.90
CA THR A 275 -4.69 -1.16 4.79
C THR A 275 -4.12 -2.49 4.29
N VAL A 276 -3.65 -2.49 3.03
CA VAL A 276 -2.91 -3.63 2.46
C VAL A 276 -1.65 -3.93 3.27
N VAL A 277 -0.96 -2.90 3.78
CA VAL A 277 0.24 -3.06 4.60
C VAL A 277 -0.05 -3.82 5.90
N GLU A 278 -1.16 -3.51 6.57
CA GLU A 278 -1.57 -4.24 7.77
C GLU A 278 -1.95 -5.69 7.46
N ALA A 279 -2.59 -5.93 6.30
CA ALA A 279 -2.89 -7.29 5.84
C ALA A 279 -1.62 -8.11 5.58
N ILE A 280 -0.58 -7.49 5.01
CA ILE A 280 0.74 -8.10 4.80
C ILE A 280 1.43 -8.39 6.15
N ALA A 281 1.35 -7.46 7.11
CA ALA A 281 1.94 -7.63 8.43
C ALA A 281 1.31 -8.81 9.20
N ASP A 282 -0.03 -8.91 9.21
CA ASP A 282 -0.73 -10.05 9.81
C ASP A 282 -0.34 -11.39 9.12
N ALA A 283 -0.26 -11.37 7.79
CA ALA A 283 0.15 -12.52 7.00
C ALA A 283 1.58 -12.98 7.33
N SER A 284 2.50 -12.04 7.51
CA SER A 284 3.87 -12.32 7.93
C SER A 284 3.93 -12.95 9.33
N ALA A 285 3.18 -12.39 10.29
CA ALA A 285 3.14 -12.92 11.66
C ALA A 285 2.62 -14.37 11.70
N ALA A 286 1.52 -14.67 11.01
CA ALA A 286 0.99 -16.02 10.89
C ALA A 286 1.98 -16.98 10.19
N ALA A 287 2.61 -16.52 9.12
CA ALA A 287 3.56 -17.35 8.37
C ALA A 287 4.80 -17.72 9.20
N VAL A 288 5.35 -16.77 9.95
CA VAL A 288 6.49 -17.01 10.86
C VAL A 288 6.11 -18.03 11.93
N ALA A 289 4.92 -17.88 12.53
CA ALA A 289 4.46 -18.81 13.56
C ALA A 289 4.28 -20.24 13.02
N ILE A 290 3.64 -20.38 11.86
CA ILE A 290 3.42 -21.70 11.22
C ILE A 290 4.74 -22.33 10.79
N ALA A 291 5.64 -21.58 10.15
CA ALA A 291 6.94 -22.10 9.74
C ALA A 291 7.78 -22.60 10.93
N ALA A 292 7.66 -21.94 12.09
CA ALA A 292 8.33 -22.39 13.31
C ALA A 292 7.76 -23.69 13.88
N MET A 293 6.49 -24.02 13.59
CA MET A 293 5.82 -25.24 14.03
C MET A 293 5.94 -26.39 13.03
N ASP A 294 6.27 -26.12 11.78
CA ASP A 294 6.33 -27.13 10.71
C ASP A 294 7.66 -27.87 10.75
N PRO A 295 7.66 -29.20 11.08
CA PRO A 295 8.88 -30.01 11.10
C PRO A 295 9.48 -30.21 9.68
N HIS A 296 8.74 -29.86 8.62
CA HIS A 296 9.18 -29.96 7.23
C HIS A 296 9.69 -28.63 6.65
N ALA A 297 9.70 -27.56 7.43
CA ALA A 297 10.26 -26.27 7.04
C ALA A 297 11.79 -26.31 6.76
N ASP A 298 12.44 -27.43 7.10
CA ASP A 298 13.84 -27.73 6.75
C ASP A 298 14.03 -28.39 5.38
N VAL A 299 12.97 -28.49 4.57
CA VAL A 299 13.10 -28.94 3.18
C VAL A 299 14.05 -28.01 2.47
N GLU A 300 15.08 -28.58 1.82
CA GLU A 300 16.09 -27.90 1.02
C GLU A 300 15.47 -26.67 0.36
N LYS A 301 15.87 -25.48 0.81
CA LYS A 301 15.42 -24.21 0.28
C LYS A 301 15.85 -24.15 -1.19
N ASN A 302 14.98 -24.65 -2.07
CA ASN A 302 15.15 -24.58 -3.53
C ASN A 302 15.06 -23.16 -4.09
N VAL A 303 14.72 -22.19 -3.23
CA VAL A 303 15.05 -20.80 -3.49
C VAL A 303 16.51 -20.68 -3.13
N THR A 304 17.32 -20.50 -4.15
CA THR A 304 18.76 -20.33 -3.96
C THR A 304 18.95 -19.39 -2.78
N GLU A 305 19.63 -19.87 -1.73
CA GLU A 305 19.98 -19.06 -0.53
C GLU A 305 20.52 -17.69 -0.92
N ASP A 306 21.07 -17.58 -2.13
CA ASP A 306 21.57 -16.35 -2.75
C ASP A 306 20.52 -15.27 -3.02
N TYR A 307 19.21 -15.58 -3.09
CA TYR A 307 18.19 -14.55 -3.32
C TYR A 307 17.80 -13.79 -2.05
N PHE A 308 17.94 -14.43 -0.88
CA PHE A 308 17.56 -13.85 0.41
C PHE A 308 18.72 -13.64 1.39
N LYS A 309 19.90 -14.16 1.10
CA LYS A 309 21.10 -13.71 1.82
C LYS A 309 21.36 -12.27 1.44
N PRO A 310 21.61 -11.37 2.42
CA PRO A 310 22.15 -10.07 2.11
C PRO A 310 23.37 -10.29 1.20
N LYS A 311 23.22 -10.01 -0.09
CA LYS A 311 24.35 -10.03 -1.01
C LYS A 311 25.31 -9.00 -0.49
N GLY A 312 26.57 -9.36 -0.35
CA GLY A 312 27.60 -8.41 0.07
C GLY A 312 27.46 -7.11 -0.73
N LYS A 313 27.59 -5.97 -0.07
CA LYS A 313 27.44 -4.65 -0.68
C LYS A 313 28.49 -4.48 -1.77
N HIS A 314 28.10 -4.62 -3.01
CA HIS A 314 28.97 -4.42 -4.16
C HIS A 314 28.69 -3.05 -4.78
N GLY A 315 29.55 -2.09 -4.48
CA GLY A 315 29.52 -0.79 -5.14
C GLY A 315 30.14 -0.88 -6.54
N ASN A 316 29.54 -0.18 -7.52
CA ASN A 316 30.16 0.06 -8.83
C ASN A 316 31.14 1.22 -8.83
N LEU A 317 31.09 2.06 -7.81
CA LEU A 317 32.04 3.14 -7.62
C LEU A 317 33.25 2.60 -6.87
N CYS A 318 34.38 2.55 -7.55
CA CYS A 318 35.61 2.10 -6.95
C CYS A 318 36.32 3.26 -6.27
N THR A 319 36.61 3.11 -5.01
CA THR A 319 37.42 4.06 -4.23
C THR A 319 38.81 3.53 -3.92
N ASP A 320 39.23 2.49 -4.65
CA ASP A 320 40.54 1.81 -4.50
C ASP A 320 40.87 1.35 -3.06
N CYS A 321 39.87 1.09 -2.25
CA CYS A 321 40.10 0.51 -0.95
C CYS A 321 39.35 -0.81 -0.81
N ASP A 322 40.06 -1.88 -0.51
CA ASP A 322 39.52 -3.22 -0.25
C ASP A 322 38.51 -3.25 0.94
N HIS A 323 38.36 -2.15 1.64
CA HIS A 323 37.51 -2.02 2.83
C HIS A 323 36.24 -1.20 2.62
N CYS A 324 36.09 -0.51 1.49
CA CYS A 324 34.90 0.35 1.25
C CYS A 324 33.68 -0.43 0.76
N SER A 325 33.85 -1.67 0.29
CA SER A 325 32.77 -2.49 -0.26
C SER A 325 31.85 -3.07 0.79
N ASP A 326 32.27 -3.20 2.04
CA ASP A 326 31.53 -3.98 3.05
C ASP A 326 30.54 -3.17 3.87
N THR A 327 30.64 -1.85 3.85
CA THR A 327 29.84 -1.01 4.75
C THR A 327 28.90 -0.04 4.06
N ARG A 328 29.01 0.17 2.74
CA ARG A 328 28.26 1.22 2.05
C ARG A 328 27.67 0.77 0.73
N CYS A 329 26.46 1.20 0.47
CA CYS A 329 25.77 0.98 -0.78
C CYS A 329 26.13 2.07 -1.81
N LEU A 330 27.41 2.25 -2.07
CA LEU A 330 27.91 3.12 -3.14
C LEU A 330 27.81 2.36 -4.46
N GLY A 331 26.77 2.67 -5.25
CA GLY A 331 26.55 2.03 -6.53
C GLY A 331 26.30 0.52 -6.44
N CYS A 332 25.04 0.11 -6.28
CA CYS A 332 24.71 -1.30 -6.29
C CYS A 332 25.12 -1.95 -7.61
N ALA A 333 25.85 -3.07 -7.56
CA ALA A 333 26.19 -3.87 -8.74
C ALA A 333 24.98 -4.60 -9.33
N THR A 334 23.90 -4.70 -8.59
CA THR A 334 22.64 -5.33 -9.00
C THR A 334 21.58 -4.26 -9.20
N VAL A 335 20.66 -4.50 -10.14
CA VAL A 335 19.48 -3.64 -10.36
C VAL A 335 18.50 -3.84 -9.22
N CYS A 336 18.79 -3.21 -8.08
CA CYS A 336 17.86 -3.11 -6.97
C CYS A 336 17.59 -1.64 -6.74
N GLU A 337 16.42 -1.17 -7.12
CA GLU A 337 15.98 0.22 -6.96
C GLU A 337 14.94 0.35 -5.83
N THR A 338 14.79 -0.67 -4.99
CA THR A 338 13.78 -0.69 -3.91
C THR A 338 13.81 0.57 -3.06
N CYS A 339 15.01 1.07 -2.71
CA CYS A 339 15.12 2.29 -1.90
C CYS A 339 14.61 3.56 -2.61
N THR A 340 14.56 3.58 -3.94
CA THR A 340 13.96 4.68 -4.70
C THR A 340 12.45 4.56 -4.77
N GLU A 341 11.93 3.34 -4.87
CA GLU A 341 10.49 3.05 -4.99
C GLU A 341 9.75 3.25 -3.67
N VAL A 342 10.36 2.81 -2.55
CA VAL A 342 9.72 2.87 -1.22
C VAL A 342 9.90 4.20 -0.51
N CYS A 343 10.68 5.13 -1.06
CA CYS A 343 10.92 6.43 -0.43
C CYS A 343 9.73 7.37 -0.66
N PRO A 344 8.94 7.72 0.37
CA PRO A 344 7.76 8.57 0.21
C PRO A 344 8.14 9.98 -0.25
N ASN A 345 9.32 10.46 0.14
CA ASN A 345 9.82 11.79 -0.20
C ASN A 345 10.69 11.80 -1.46
N ARG A 346 10.87 10.64 -2.11
CA ARG A 346 11.75 10.48 -3.29
C ARG A 346 13.18 10.99 -3.06
N ALA A 347 13.67 10.87 -1.82
CA ALA A 347 15.02 11.29 -1.46
C ALA A 347 16.12 10.37 -2.02
N ASN A 348 15.79 9.14 -2.39
CA ASN A 348 16.70 8.24 -3.11
C ASN A 348 16.33 8.26 -4.59
N ILE A 349 17.28 8.58 -5.45
CA ILE A 349 17.07 8.81 -6.87
C ILE A 349 18.05 7.97 -7.67
N HIS A 350 17.56 7.28 -8.70
CA HIS A 350 18.43 6.60 -9.64
C HIS A 350 18.98 7.57 -10.68
N VAL A 351 20.27 7.52 -10.92
CA VAL A 351 21.00 8.39 -11.84
C VAL A 351 21.67 7.52 -12.91
N VAL A 352 21.48 7.86 -14.17
CA VAL A 352 22.20 7.24 -15.29
C VAL A 352 23.58 7.88 -15.40
N VAL A 353 24.63 7.10 -15.21
CA VAL A 353 26.02 7.59 -15.34
C VAL A 353 26.61 7.06 -16.64
N PRO A 354 27.13 7.92 -17.52
CA PRO A 354 27.75 7.50 -18.76
C PRO A 354 28.88 6.47 -18.55
N GLY A 355 28.86 5.42 -19.34
CA GLY A 355 29.84 4.33 -19.25
C GLY A 355 29.59 3.28 -18.16
N LYS A 356 28.57 3.44 -17.32
CA LYS A 356 28.13 2.41 -16.38
C LYS A 356 26.98 1.61 -16.97
N GLN A 357 27.01 0.29 -16.77
CA GLN A 357 25.92 -0.58 -17.23
C GLN A 357 24.65 -0.44 -16.40
N GLN A 358 24.80 0.01 -15.16
CA GLN A 358 23.71 0.11 -14.21
C GLN A 358 23.56 1.53 -13.68
N ARG A 359 22.32 1.89 -13.36
CA ARG A 359 22.01 3.15 -12.71
C ARG A 359 22.63 3.21 -11.32
N GLN A 360 23.03 4.39 -10.90
CA GLN A 360 23.55 4.64 -9.57
C GLN A 360 22.46 5.25 -8.70
N ILE A 361 22.49 5.01 -7.40
CA ILE A 361 21.52 5.62 -6.49
C ILE A 361 22.21 6.75 -5.73
N VAL A 362 21.64 7.94 -5.82
CA VAL A 362 22.03 9.12 -5.06
C VAL A 362 20.98 9.37 -3.99
N HIS A 363 21.41 9.66 -2.78
CA HIS A 363 20.57 10.18 -1.72
C HIS A 363 20.58 11.72 -1.76
N VAL A 364 19.41 12.36 -1.60
CA VAL A 364 19.28 13.81 -1.50
C VAL A 364 18.85 14.16 -0.07
N ASP A 365 19.77 14.68 0.71
CA ASP A 365 19.59 14.92 2.14
C ASP A 365 18.39 15.84 2.43
N GLY A 366 18.31 16.98 1.77
CA GLY A 366 17.24 17.96 1.97
C GLY A 366 15.83 17.48 1.56
N MET A 367 15.70 16.29 0.95
CA MET A 367 14.41 15.63 0.67
C MET A 367 14.11 14.53 1.68
N CYS A 368 15.04 14.15 2.54
CA CYS A 368 14.92 13.05 3.48
C CYS A 368 14.33 13.52 4.82
N ASN A 369 13.38 12.77 5.35
CA ASN A 369 12.87 12.94 6.73
C ASN A 369 13.29 11.78 7.65
N GLU A 370 14.26 10.98 7.24
CA GLU A 370 14.79 9.81 7.97
C GLU A 370 13.72 8.81 8.45
N CYS A 371 12.62 8.63 7.69
CA CYS A 371 11.53 7.73 8.06
C CYS A 371 11.91 6.24 8.13
N GLY A 372 13.09 5.85 7.61
CA GLY A 372 13.60 4.49 7.68
C GLY A 372 13.04 3.50 6.66
N ASN A 373 12.02 3.86 5.85
CA ASN A 373 11.40 2.94 4.89
C ASN A 373 12.43 2.28 3.96
N CYS A 374 13.36 3.06 3.41
CA CYS A 374 14.38 2.53 2.51
C CYS A 374 15.32 1.52 3.18
N SER A 375 15.52 1.61 4.50
CA SER A 375 16.26 0.63 5.29
C SER A 375 15.44 -0.63 5.54
N THR A 376 14.17 -0.45 5.95
CA THR A 376 13.26 -1.56 6.25
C THR A 376 13.06 -2.49 5.05
N PHE A 377 12.94 -1.92 3.85
CA PHE A 377 12.73 -2.69 2.62
C PHE A 377 14.02 -3.03 1.86
N CYS A 378 15.19 -2.69 2.41
CA CYS A 378 16.44 -2.99 1.73
C CYS A 378 16.77 -4.48 1.80
N PRO A 379 16.88 -5.20 0.66
CA PRO A 379 17.21 -6.62 0.64
C PRO A 379 18.68 -6.91 0.98
N TYR A 380 19.51 -5.87 1.16
CA TYR A 380 20.94 -5.97 1.42
C TYR A 380 21.32 -5.51 2.83
N ASP A 381 20.37 -5.40 3.75
CA ASP A 381 20.60 -4.94 5.13
C ASP A 381 21.37 -3.60 5.18
N SER A 382 21.01 -2.68 4.30
CA SER A 382 21.60 -1.35 4.19
C SER A 382 20.68 -0.29 4.78
N ARG A 383 21.26 0.85 5.11
CA ARG A 383 20.54 2.08 5.46
C ARG A 383 20.71 3.10 4.32
N PRO A 384 19.95 3.00 3.22
CA PRO A 384 20.21 3.81 2.02
C PRO A 384 20.26 5.32 2.28
N TYR A 385 19.52 5.83 3.27
CA TYR A 385 19.56 7.24 3.67
C TYR A 385 20.89 7.64 4.37
N ARG A 386 21.74 6.67 4.75
CA ARG A 386 23.10 6.87 5.28
C ARG A 386 24.19 6.32 4.39
N ASP A 387 23.91 5.19 3.74
CA ASP A 387 24.93 4.43 3.02
C ASP A 387 25.08 4.87 1.56
N LYS A 388 24.08 5.59 0.98
CA LYS A 388 24.16 6.10 -0.38
C LYS A 388 24.99 7.38 -0.44
N PHE A 389 25.69 7.59 -1.55
CA PHE A 389 26.40 8.82 -1.79
C PHE A 389 25.42 10.00 -1.83
N THR A 390 25.60 10.99 -0.95
CA THR A 390 24.58 11.98 -0.59
C THR A 390 24.86 13.32 -1.25
N LEU A 391 23.82 13.91 -1.88
CA LEU A 391 23.78 15.31 -2.30
C LEU A 391 23.25 16.16 -1.16
N PHE A 392 24.03 17.14 -0.70
CA PHE A 392 23.62 18.10 0.31
C PHE A 392 23.21 19.42 -0.32
N TRP A 393 22.22 20.09 0.28
CA TRP A 393 21.76 21.40 -0.17
C TRP A 393 22.36 22.56 0.63
N SER A 394 22.72 22.33 1.87
CA SER A 394 23.30 23.35 2.75
C SER A 394 24.62 22.90 3.38
N ARG A 395 25.41 23.88 3.80
CA ARG A 395 26.63 23.63 4.57
C ARG A 395 26.31 23.07 5.96
N GLU A 396 25.23 23.52 6.56
CA GLU A 396 24.74 23.03 7.87
C GLU A 396 24.43 21.56 7.84
N ASP A 397 23.65 21.11 6.85
CA ASP A 397 23.31 19.68 6.66
C ASP A 397 24.57 18.86 6.36
N PHE A 398 25.45 19.39 5.51
CA PHE A 398 26.71 18.72 5.19
C PHE A 398 27.61 18.55 6.41
N GLU A 399 27.79 19.59 7.27
CA GLU A 399 28.61 19.54 8.46
C GLU A 399 27.95 18.71 9.58
N GLY A 400 26.61 18.73 9.67
CA GLY A 400 25.83 17.96 10.65
C GLY A 400 25.68 16.47 10.33
N SER A 401 26.07 16.02 9.13
CA SER A 401 25.98 14.63 8.69
C SER A 401 27.35 13.95 8.64
N GLU A 402 27.36 12.64 8.85
CA GLU A 402 28.53 11.77 8.63
C GLU A 402 28.52 11.08 7.26
N ASN A 403 27.44 11.23 6.49
CA ASN A 403 27.27 10.56 5.21
C ASN A 403 28.37 10.98 4.22
N GLU A 404 28.87 10.02 3.45
CA GLU A 404 29.68 10.36 2.28
C GLU A 404 28.82 11.02 1.22
N GLY A 405 29.37 12.05 0.60
CA GLY A 405 28.59 12.82 -0.34
C GLY A 405 29.28 14.11 -0.75
N TRP A 406 28.52 14.99 -1.38
CA TRP A 406 29.04 16.27 -1.84
C TRP A 406 28.07 17.42 -1.62
N LEU A 407 28.64 18.59 -1.47
CA LEU A 407 27.94 19.87 -1.40
C LEU A 407 28.45 20.76 -2.56
N PRO A 408 27.61 21.09 -3.55
CA PRO A 408 27.96 22.07 -4.58
C PRO A 408 28.12 23.47 -3.98
N LYS A 409 29.02 24.29 -4.51
CA LYS A 409 29.20 25.69 -4.05
C LYS A 409 28.05 26.64 -4.41
N GLY A 410 27.13 26.22 -5.29
CA GLY A 410 25.96 27.03 -5.65
C GLY A 410 26.21 28.21 -6.59
N ASP A 411 27.45 28.45 -6.99
CA ASP A 411 27.87 29.57 -7.87
C ASP A 411 27.92 29.18 -9.35
N GLY A 412 27.46 27.98 -9.69
CA GLY A 412 27.52 27.42 -11.05
C GLY A 412 28.92 26.93 -11.44
N SER A 413 29.96 27.16 -10.61
CA SER A 413 31.29 26.57 -10.81
C SER A 413 31.23 25.04 -10.73
N GLY A 414 32.25 24.36 -11.19
CA GLY A 414 32.37 22.91 -11.00
C GLY A 414 32.80 22.51 -9.61
N VAL A 415 32.93 23.44 -8.69
CA VAL A 415 33.55 23.22 -7.39
C VAL A 415 32.56 22.66 -6.38
N CYS A 416 32.95 21.56 -5.72
CA CYS A 416 32.18 20.89 -4.69
C CYS A 416 33.06 20.57 -3.48
N LEU A 417 32.47 20.63 -2.28
CA LEU A 417 33.04 19.94 -1.12
C LEU A 417 32.64 18.47 -1.19
N VAL A 418 33.57 17.56 -1.08
CA VAL A 418 33.30 16.12 -1.14
C VAL A 418 33.84 15.47 0.13
N ARG A 419 32.99 14.65 0.77
CA ARG A 419 33.38 13.80 1.91
C ARG A 419 33.51 12.37 1.45
N LEU A 420 34.71 11.81 1.65
CA LEU A 420 35.05 10.41 1.40
C LEU A 420 35.97 9.90 2.50
N GLY A 421 35.71 8.71 3.04
CA GLY A 421 36.49 8.13 4.12
C GLY A 421 36.62 9.02 5.34
N GLY A 422 35.59 9.81 5.65
CA GLY A 422 35.59 10.78 6.73
C GLY A 422 36.41 12.06 6.45
N GLN A 423 37.11 12.17 5.30
CA GLN A 423 37.86 13.35 4.92
C GLN A 423 37.04 14.25 4.00
N VAL A 424 37.05 15.54 4.27
CA VAL A 424 36.42 16.58 3.45
C VAL A 424 37.47 17.31 2.64
N ARG A 425 37.29 17.37 1.33
CA ARG A 425 38.15 18.10 0.40
C ARG A 425 37.33 18.83 -0.64
N GLU A 426 37.92 19.91 -1.17
CA GLU A 426 37.35 20.68 -2.26
C GLU A 426 37.88 20.13 -3.61
N TYR A 427 36.96 19.93 -4.58
CA TYR A 427 37.32 19.48 -5.91
C TYR A 427 36.57 20.29 -6.96
N ASP A 428 37.25 20.65 -8.06
CA ASP A 428 36.59 21.10 -9.29
C ASP A 428 36.32 19.87 -10.15
N VAL A 429 35.08 19.39 -10.14
CA VAL A 429 34.69 18.16 -10.88
C VAL A 429 34.70 18.34 -12.40
N THR A 430 34.82 19.57 -12.91
CA THR A 430 34.99 19.84 -14.34
C THR A 430 36.43 19.59 -14.83
N ASP A 431 37.40 19.65 -13.91
CA ASP A 431 38.78 19.31 -14.19
C ASP A 431 39.00 17.80 -13.97
N SER A 432 39.35 17.10 -15.05
CA SER A 432 39.64 15.66 -15.01
C SER A 432 40.90 15.30 -14.19
N SER A 433 41.75 16.30 -13.89
CA SER A 433 42.97 16.13 -13.11
C SER A 433 42.80 16.48 -11.63
N CYS A 434 41.58 16.77 -11.16
CA CYS A 434 41.28 17.22 -9.81
C CYS A 434 41.64 16.22 -8.68
N GLY A 435 41.96 14.96 -9.03
CA GLY A 435 42.36 13.92 -8.07
C GLY A 435 41.17 13.25 -7.36
N LEU A 436 39.95 13.56 -7.73
CA LEU A 436 38.76 12.81 -7.31
C LEU A 436 38.65 11.50 -8.10
N TYR A 437 38.21 10.43 -7.44
CA TYR A 437 37.95 9.15 -8.13
C TYR A 437 37.01 9.34 -9.31
N GLU A 438 37.38 8.82 -10.47
CA GLU A 438 36.68 9.08 -11.73
C GLU A 438 35.21 8.70 -11.70
N ASP A 439 34.85 7.58 -11.06
CA ASP A 439 33.48 7.13 -10.93
C ASP A 439 32.61 8.12 -10.14
N ILE A 440 33.15 8.68 -9.06
CA ILE A 440 32.46 9.69 -8.24
C ILE A 440 32.35 11.00 -9.03
N ARG A 441 33.42 11.39 -9.72
CA ARG A 441 33.43 12.57 -10.56
C ARG A 441 32.37 12.49 -11.66
N GLN A 442 32.27 11.34 -12.35
CA GLN A 442 31.27 11.11 -13.38
C GLN A 442 29.83 11.09 -12.80
N LEU A 443 29.63 10.55 -11.61
CA LEU A 443 28.33 10.59 -10.94
C LEU A 443 27.90 12.04 -10.65
N ILE A 444 28.79 12.85 -10.08
CA ILE A 444 28.52 14.27 -9.79
C ILE A 444 28.23 15.04 -11.07
N LEU A 445 29.00 14.82 -12.13
CA LEU A 445 28.78 15.45 -13.44
C LEU A 445 27.46 15.04 -14.07
N ALA A 446 27.07 13.77 -13.98
CA ALA A 446 25.79 13.28 -14.46
C ALA A 446 24.62 13.96 -13.72
N VAL A 447 24.70 14.07 -12.39
CA VAL A 447 23.70 14.78 -11.59
C VAL A 447 23.61 16.25 -12.00
N ARG A 448 24.72 16.93 -12.16
CA ARG A 448 24.73 18.34 -12.59
C ARG A 448 24.12 18.55 -13.96
N LYS A 449 24.41 17.66 -14.91
CA LYS A 449 23.99 17.79 -16.30
C LYS A 449 22.51 17.43 -16.48
N ASP A 450 22.11 16.26 -16.01
CA ASP A 450 20.84 15.65 -16.39
C ASP A 450 19.80 15.71 -15.25
N TYR A 451 20.24 15.98 -14.01
CA TYR A 451 19.40 16.09 -12.81
C TYR A 451 19.65 17.43 -12.07
N GLY A 452 19.97 18.49 -12.82
CA GLY A 452 20.32 19.81 -12.26
C GLY A 452 19.21 20.42 -11.36
N TYR A 453 17.97 19.99 -11.52
CA TYR A 453 16.84 20.36 -10.66
C TYR A 453 17.00 19.88 -9.20
N LEU A 454 17.87 18.93 -8.94
CA LEU A 454 18.19 18.45 -7.60
C LEU A 454 19.25 19.31 -6.91
N VAL A 455 20.03 20.08 -7.68
CA VAL A 455 21.10 20.94 -7.17
C VAL A 455 20.52 22.33 -6.89
N ARG A 456 20.44 22.70 -5.61
CA ARG A 456 19.94 24.00 -5.15
C ARG A 456 21.06 24.95 -4.76
#